data_8eb74bb40e70c01449aba4e652f2822c
#
_entry.id   8eb74bb40e70c01449aba4e652f2822c
#
_cell.length_a   1.000
_cell.length_b   1.000
_cell.length_c   1.000
_cell.angle_alpha   90.00
_cell.angle_beta   90.00
_cell.angle_gamma   90.00
#
_symmetry.space_group_name_H-M   'P 1'
#
loop_
_entity.id
_entity.type
_entity.pdbx_description
1 polymer ?
#
loop_
_entity_poly.entity_id
_entity_poly.type
_entity_poly.pdbx_seq_one_letter_code
_entity_poly.pdbx_strand_id
1 'polypeptide(L)'
;MDYQSLKHTFDPVFDTESKILILGSFPSVKSRENNFFYGHPQNRFWKVMANVLEWEVPTTIEEKREMLLKNHVAVWDVIASCCIVGSSDTSIKDVVINDFSRILENSKVERVYLNGRKAYELYHKYAEKVTGIKAVKLPSTSPANAAWSLEKLTKTWKEIIEI
;
A
#
# COMPACT_ATOMS: atom_id res chain seq x y z
N MET A 1 -0.48 -13.54 23.27
CA MET A 1 -0.69 -12.16 22.80
C MET A 1 -2.12 -12.01 22.33
N ASP A 2 -2.75 -10.95 22.73
CA ASP A 2 -4.17 -10.77 22.48
C ASP A 2 -4.43 -10.10 21.14
N TYR A 3 -5.53 -10.53 20.52
CA TYR A 3 -6.03 -9.85 19.33
C TYR A 3 -6.62 -8.50 19.67
N GLN A 4 -6.41 -7.54 18.78
CA GLN A 4 -7.06 -6.23 18.85
C GLN A 4 -7.97 -6.08 17.64
N SER A 5 -9.16 -5.52 17.87
CA SER A 5 -10.06 -5.14 16.79
C SER A 5 -9.72 -3.70 16.40
N LEU A 6 -9.27 -3.49 15.17
CA LEU A 6 -8.75 -2.22 14.71
C LEU A 6 -9.42 -1.75 13.44
N LYS A 7 -9.49 -0.42 13.28
CA LYS A 7 -9.98 0.24 12.07
C LYS A 7 -8.86 1.03 11.43
N HIS A 8 -8.91 1.13 10.12
CA HIS A 8 -8.03 2.02 9.36
C HIS A 8 -8.45 3.47 9.65
N THR A 9 -7.52 4.29 10.15
CA THR A 9 -7.86 5.60 10.70
C THR A 9 -7.48 6.80 9.85
N PHE A 10 -6.79 6.59 8.73
CA PHE A 10 -6.36 7.70 7.88
C PHE A 10 -6.77 7.48 6.43
N ASP A 11 -6.88 8.58 5.71
CA ASP A 11 -7.40 8.61 4.35
C ASP A 11 -6.40 8.07 3.33
N PRO A 12 -6.88 7.55 2.17
CA PRO A 12 -5.98 7.22 1.08
C PRO A 12 -5.32 8.47 0.51
N VAL A 13 -4.18 8.28 -0.14
CA VAL A 13 -3.55 9.32 -0.95
C VAL A 13 -4.01 9.14 -2.38
N PHE A 14 -4.73 10.11 -2.93
CA PHE A 14 -5.11 10.12 -4.35
C PHE A 14 -5.66 11.49 -4.74
N ASP A 15 -5.70 11.75 -6.03
CA ASP A 15 -6.45 12.87 -6.60
C ASP A 15 -7.11 12.43 -7.91
N THR A 16 -7.77 13.36 -8.58
CA THR A 16 -8.48 13.05 -9.82
C THR A 16 -7.57 12.59 -10.96
N GLU A 17 -6.27 12.87 -10.87
CA GLU A 17 -5.28 12.51 -11.88
C GLU A 17 -4.50 11.23 -11.57
N SER A 18 -4.78 10.59 -10.44
CA SER A 18 -4.13 9.31 -10.09
C SER A 18 -4.46 8.25 -11.13
N LYS A 19 -3.43 7.51 -11.57
CA LYS A 19 -3.55 6.51 -12.66
C LYS A 19 -3.30 5.09 -12.18
N ILE A 20 -2.52 4.91 -11.13
CA ILE A 20 -2.26 3.60 -10.55
C ILE A 20 -2.54 3.64 -9.06
N LEU A 21 -2.91 2.49 -8.50
CA LEU A 21 -3.19 2.35 -7.08
C LEU A 21 -2.30 1.26 -6.50
N ILE A 22 -1.57 1.60 -5.45
CA ILE A 22 -0.76 0.63 -4.70
C ILE A 22 -1.48 0.36 -3.38
N LEU A 23 -1.70 -0.89 -3.08
CA LEU A 23 -2.39 -1.32 -1.87
C LEU A 23 -1.49 -2.17 -0.99
N GLY A 24 -1.45 -1.84 0.31
CA GLY A 24 -0.94 -2.72 1.33
C GLY A 24 -2.09 -3.51 1.97
N SER A 25 -1.79 -4.32 2.99
CA SER A 25 -2.82 -5.08 3.70
C SER A 25 -3.51 -4.21 4.76
N PHE A 26 -2.78 -3.84 5.79
CA PHE A 26 -3.25 -3.01 6.90
C PHE A 26 -2.05 -2.24 7.47
N PRO A 27 -2.22 -1.01 7.97
CA PRO A 27 -1.08 -0.23 8.45
C PRO A 27 -0.41 -0.86 9.67
N SER A 28 0.92 -0.79 9.72
CA SER A 28 1.71 -1.23 10.87
C SER A 28 1.40 -0.39 12.10
N VAL A 29 1.91 -0.81 13.26
CA VAL A 29 1.78 -0.04 14.50
C VAL A 29 2.31 1.39 14.31
N LYS A 30 3.49 1.54 13.69
CA LYS A 30 4.09 2.88 13.45
C LYS A 30 3.24 3.72 12.48
N SER A 31 2.67 3.10 11.46
CA SER A 31 1.78 3.81 10.53
C SER A 31 0.52 4.29 11.23
N ARG A 32 -0.05 3.47 12.12
CA ARG A 32 -1.22 3.86 12.91
C ARG A 32 -0.89 5.00 13.88
N GLU A 33 0.28 4.97 14.50
CA GLU A 33 0.73 6.06 15.38
C GLU A 33 0.89 7.38 14.63
N ASN A 34 1.43 7.32 13.42
CA ASN A 34 1.70 8.50 12.60
C ASN A 34 0.55 8.90 11.69
N ASN A 35 -0.52 8.08 11.62
CA ASN A 35 -1.65 8.27 10.72
C ASN A 35 -1.22 8.44 9.26
N PHE A 36 -0.20 7.67 8.82
CA PHE A 36 0.24 7.68 7.43
C PHE A 36 0.93 6.38 7.04
N PHE A 37 0.97 6.11 5.74
CA PHE A 37 1.43 4.85 5.16
C PHE A 37 2.92 4.60 5.35
N TYR A 38 3.27 3.33 5.56
CA TYR A 38 4.65 2.86 5.60
C TYR A 38 5.52 3.68 6.55
N GLY A 39 5.01 3.91 7.76
CA GLY A 39 5.66 4.74 8.77
C GLY A 39 6.80 4.06 9.54
N HIS A 40 6.93 2.74 9.45
CA HIS A 40 8.03 2.04 10.11
C HIS A 40 9.36 2.46 9.49
N PRO A 41 10.35 2.89 10.30
CA PRO A 41 11.59 3.45 9.74
C PRO A 41 12.40 2.48 8.88
N GLN A 42 12.21 1.18 9.05
CA GLN A 42 12.91 0.17 8.25
C GLN A 42 12.10 -0.30 7.03
N ASN A 43 10.87 0.19 6.84
CA ASN A 43 10.12 -0.13 5.62
C ASN A 43 10.74 0.62 4.46
N ARG A 44 10.98 -0.09 3.36
CA ARG A 44 11.70 0.43 2.19
C ARG A 44 10.80 1.08 1.15
N PHE A 45 9.50 1.18 1.42
CA PHE A 45 8.54 1.70 0.45
C PHE A 45 8.94 3.05 -0.14
N TRP A 46 9.25 4.02 0.73
CA TRP A 46 9.56 5.38 0.28
C TRP A 46 10.85 5.45 -0.52
N LYS A 47 11.86 4.66 -0.16
CA LYS A 47 13.12 4.57 -0.89
C LYS A 47 12.91 3.89 -2.26
N VAL A 48 12.13 2.81 -2.29
CA VAL A 48 11.80 2.11 -3.53
C VAL A 48 11.06 3.04 -4.46
N MET A 49 10.03 3.72 -3.97
CA MET A 49 9.23 4.63 -4.79
C MET A 49 10.06 5.79 -5.32
N ALA A 50 10.92 6.38 -4.48
CA ALA A 50 11.80 7.46 -4.92
C ALA A 50 12.74 7.00 -6.03
N ASN A 51 13.31 5.81 -5.89
CA ASN A 51 14.20 5.24 -6.91
C ASN A 51 13.44 4.96 -8.22
N VAL A 52 12.24 4.39 -8.13
CA VAL A 52 11.42 4.05 -9.31
C VAL A 52 10.97 5.31 -10.04
N LEU A 53 10.54 6.32 -9.29
CA LEU A 53 10.00 7.57 -9.85
C LEU A 53 11.08 8.61 -10.16
N GLU A 54 12.35 8.29 -9.90
CA GLU A 54 13.48 9.23 -10.07
C GLU A 54 13.24 10.53 -9.32
N TRP A 55 12.89 10.40 -8.04
CA TRP A 55 12.52 11.47 -7.13
C TRP A 55 13.44 11.47 -5.92
N GLU A 56 13.58 12.62 -5.28
CA GLU A 56 14.33 12.69 -4.02
C GLU A 56 13.56 11.93 -2.92
N VAL A 57 14.26 11.18 -2.06
CA VAL A 57 13.62 10.40 -1.00
C VAL A 57 12.89 11.35 -0.05
N PRO A 58 11.56 11.22 0.08
CA PRO A 58 10.80 12.10 0.96
C PRO A 58 11.01 11.76 2.43
N THR A 59 10.98 12.77 3.29
CA THR A 59 11.15 12.59 4.73
C THR A 59 9.93 13.01 5.53
N THR A 60 9.15 13.97 5.04
CA THR A 60 7.92 14.42 5.71
C THR A 60 6.70 13.81 5.04
N ILE A 61 5.57 13.79 5.76
CA ILE A 61 4.29 13.33 5.20
C ILE A 61 3.91 14.18 3.98
N GLU A 62 4.13 15.48 4.04
CA GLU A 62 3.84 16.38 2.94
C GLU A 62 4.67 16.06 1.69
N GLU A 63 5.97 15.80 1.88
CA GLU A 63 6.85 15.39 0.79
C GLU A 63 6.45 14.04 0.19
N LYS A 64 6.07 13.10 1.05
CA LYS A 64 5.60 11.77 0.62
C LYS A 64 4.34 11.89 -0.24
N ARG A 65 3.40 12.68 0.21
CA ARG A 65 2.14 12.92 -0.51
C ARG A 65 2.40 13.61 -1.85
N GLU A 66 3.27 14.62 -1.86
CA GLU A 66 3.64 15.34 -3.08
C GLU A 66 4.28 14.41 -4.12
N MET A 67 5.22 13.56 -3.70
CA MET A 67 5.86 12.61 -4.60
C MET A 67 4.82 11.71 -5.28
N LEU A 68 3.90 11.17 -4.50
CA LEU A 68 2.88 10.27 -5.03
C LEU A 68 1.95 11.01 -6.01
N LEU A 69 1.39 12.13 -5.59
CA LEU A 69 0.38 12.84 -6.39
C LEU A 69 0.97 13.41 -7.69
N LYS A 70 2.17 13.96 -7.65
CA LYS A 70 2.82 14.47 -8.85
C LYS A 70 3.19 13.39 -9.85
N ASN A 71 3.32 12.16 -9.40
CA ASN A 71 3.60 11.01 -10.25
C ASN A 71 2.35 10.16 -10.54
N HIS A 72 1.18 10.66 -10.20
CA HIS A 72 -0.12 10.03 -10.48
C HIS A 72 -0.28 8.66 -9.80
N VAL A 73 0.26 8.52 -8.61
CA VAL A 73 0.21 7.29 -7.81
C VAL A 73 -0.73 7.48 -6.64
N ALA A 74 -1.72 6.59 -6.52
CA ALA A 74 -2.58 6.52 -5.35
C ALA A 74 -2.08 5.41 -4.43
N VAL A 75 -2.28 5.57 -3.13
CA VAL A 75 -1.90 4.58 -2.11
C VAL A 75 -3.01 4.42 -1.10
N TRP A 76 -3.34 3.19 -0.78
CA TRP A 76 -4.25 2.82 0.30
C TRP A 76 -3.91 1.43 0.81
N ASP A 77 -4.81 0.83 1.57
CA ASP A 77 -4.71 -0.56 2.05
C ASP A 77 -6.00 -1.29 1.70
N VAL A 78 -5.93 -2.62 1.63
CA VAL A 78 -7.10 -3.44 1.33
C VAL A 78 -8.09 -3.41 2.48
N ILE A 79 -7.61 -3.40 3.71
CA ILE A 79 -8.42 -3.61 4.90
C ILE A 79 -8.90 -2.30 5.52
N ALA A 80 -10.22 -2.19 5.72
CA ALA A 80 -10.83 -1.09 6.48
C ALA A 80 -10.83 -1.39 7.98
N SER A 81 -11.09 -2.64 8.34
CA SER A 81 -11.06 -3.09 9.73
C SER A 81 -10.73 -4.58 9.80
N CYS A 82 -10.12 -4.99 10.89
CA CYS A 82 -9.78 -6.39 11.13
C CYS A 82 -9.44 -6.63 12.60
N CYS A 83 -9.23 -7.89 12.93
CA CYS A 83 -8.60 -8.28 14.19
C CYS A 83 -7.18 -8.72 13.88
N ILE A 84 -6.21 -8.25 14.65
CA ILE A 84 -4.78 -8.46 14.40
C ILE A 84 -4.00 -8.47 15.72
N VAL A 85 -2.88 -9.19 15.73
CA VAL A 85 -1.90 -9.16 16.83
C VAL A 85 -0.72 -8.29 16.36
N GLY A 86 -0.56 -7.10 16.95
CA GLY A 86 0.52 -6.17 16.59
C GLY A 86 0.49 -5.75 15.12
N SER A 87 1.54 -6.07 14.37
CA SER A 87 1.63 -5.84 12.92
C SER A 87 1.76 -7.16 12.14
N SER A 88 1.42 -8.29 12.76
CA SER A 88 1.61 -9.61 12.17
C SER A 88 0.56 -9.90 11.10
N ASP A 89 0.97 -9.94 9.84
CA ASP A 89 0.09 -10.26 8.70
C ASP A 89 -0.58 -11.63 8.86
N THR A 90 0.12 -12.61 9.44
CA THR A 90 -0.42 -13.96 9.60
C THR A 90 -1.53 -14.02 10.65
N SER A 91 -1.63 -13.03 11.53
CA SER A 91 -2.66 -12.98 12.57
C SER A 91 -3.96 -12.33 12.11
N ILE A 92 -3.98 -11.69 10.94
CA ILE A 92 -5.15 -10.95 10.46
C ILE A 92 -6.36 -11.85 10.28
N LYS A 93 -7.48 -11.46 10.88
CA LYS A 93 -8.79 -12.13 10.73
C LYS A 93 -9.93 -11.13 10.81
N ASP A 94 -11.14 -11.59 10.52
CA ASP A 94 -12.37 -10.77 10.57
C ASP A 94 -12.22 -9.50 9.70
N VAL A 95 -11.83 -9.72 8.46
CA VAL A 95 -11.50 -8.64 7.51
C VAL A 95 -12.76 -7.98 6.94
N VAL A 96 -12.78 -6.64 7.02
CA VAL A 96 -13.71 -5.80 6.26
C VAL A 96 -12.85 -4.95 5.33
N ILE A 97 -13.12 -5.02 4.02
CA ILE A 97 -12.32 -4.28 3.03
C ILE A 97 -12.76 -2.83 2.92
N ASN A 98 -11.83 -1.97 2.47
CA ASN A 98 -12.14 -0.59 2.16
C ASN A 98 -13.07 -0.49 0.95
N ASP A 99 -13.81 0.61 0.87
CA ASP A 99 -14.66 0.91 -0.28
C ASP A 99 -13.80 1.58 -1.36
N PHE A 100 -13.35 0.80 -2.32
CA PHE A 100 -12.48 1.27 -3.39
C PHE A 100 -13.18 2.20 -4.39
N SER A 101 -14.52 2.25 -4.38
CA SER A 101 -15.24 3.17 -5.26
C SER A 101 -14.84 4.62 -4.97
N ARG A 102 -14.46 4.92 -3.73
CA ARG A 102 -13.98 6.23 -3.31
C ARG A 102 -12.83 6.71 -4.22
N ILE A 103 -11.92 5.80 -4.58
CA ILE A 103 -10.80 6.12 -5.46
C ILE A 103 -11.18 5.91 -6.93
N LEU A 104 -11.75 4.75 -7.25
CA LEU A 104 -11.98 4.37 -8.64
C LEU A 104 -12.98 5.28 -9.36
N GLU A 105 -13.99 5.78 -8.66
CA GLU A 105 -14.99 6.68 -9.24
C GLU A 105 -14.52 8.15 -9.29
N ASN A 106 -13.43 8.48 -8.59
CA ASN A 106 -12.95 9.85 -8.46
C ASN A 106 -11.52 10.07 -8.98
N SER A 107 -11.04 9.15 -9.79
CA SER A 107 -9.69 9.20 -10.36
C SER A 107 -9.64 8.50 -11.71
N LYS A 108 -8.42 8.45 -12.27
CA LYS A 108 -8.16 7.75 -13.54
C LYS A 108 -7.48 6.41 -13.31
N VAL A 109 -7.58 5.84 -12.11
CA VAL A 109 -6.93 4.57 -11.78
C VAL A 109 -7.47 3.43 -12.65
N GLU A 110 -6.55 2.77 -13.35
CA GLU A 110 -6.85 1.61 -14.20
C GLU A 110 -6.03 0.38 -13.81
N ARG A 111 -4.96 0.58 -13.03
CA ARG A 111 -4.05 -0.50 -12.63
C ARG A 111 -3.89 -0.52 -11.13
N VAL A 112 -3.89 -1.74 -10.57
CA VAL A 112 -3.75 -1.96 -9.13
C VAL A 112 -2.55 -2.87 -8.87
N TYR A 113 -1.71 -2.47 -7.93
CA TYR A 113 -0.54 -3.21 -7.51
C TYR A 113 -0.62 -3.51 -6.02
N LEU A 114 -0.26 -4.71 -5.63
CA LEU A 114 -0.31 -5.16 -4.24
C LEU A 114 1.09 -5.26 -3.66
N ASN A 115 1.32 -4.56 -2.56
CA ASN A 115 2.59 -4.58 -1.86
C ASN A 115 2.64 -5.82 -0.95
N GLY A 116 3.14 -6.91 -1.50
CA GLY A 116 3.36 -8.13 -0.79
C GLY A 116 2.24 -9.17 -0.94
N ARG A 117 2.57 -10.38 -0.48
CA ARG A 117 1.70 -11.55 -0.64
C ARG A 117 0.39 -11.44 0.10
N LYS A 118 0.41 -10.97 1.35
CA LYS A 118 -0.81 -10.90 2.16
C LYS A 118 -1.81 -9.92 1.55
N ALA A 119 -1.34 -8.76 1.11
CA ALA A 119 -2.19 -7.79 0.43
C ALA A 119 -2.81 -8.40 -0.83
N TYR A 120 -2.02 -9.13 -1.60
CA TYR A 120 -2.51 -9.78 -2.82
C TYR A 120 -3.57 -10.83 -2.52
N GLU A 121 -3.33 -11.69 -1.54
CA GLU A 121 -4.29 -12.75 -1.16
C GLU A 121 -5.63 -12.13 -0.72
N LEU A 122 -5.59 -11.07 0.08
CA LEU A 122 -6.79 -10.39 0.55
C LEU A 122 -7.53 -9.70 -0.60
N TYR A 123 -6.80 -9.02 -1.48
CA TYR A 123 -7.41 -8.38 -2.64
C TYR A 123 -8.07 -9.40 -3.55
N HIS A 124 -7.38 -10.47 -3.87
CA HIS A 124 -7.88 -11.52 -4.75
C HIS A 124 -9.15 -12.16 -4.16
N LYS A 125 -9.15 -12.41 -2.86
CA LYS A 125 -10.25 -13.08 -2.17
C LYS A 125 -11.49 -12.19 -2.01
N TYR A 126 -11.30 -10.92 -1.66
CA TYR A 126 -12.40 -10.05 -1.23
C TYR A 126 -12.69 -8.87 -2.16
N ALA A 127 -11.69 -8.35 -2.83
CA ALA A 127 -11.81 -7.06 -3.53
C ALA A 127 -11.86 -7.16 -5.06
N GLU A 128 -11.22 -8.15 -5.65
CA GLU A 128 -11.09 -8.23 -7.11
C GLU A 128 -12.45 -8.25 -7.81
N LYS A 129 -13.39 -9.04 -7.31
CA LYS A 129 -14.73 -9.13 -7.88
C LYS A 129 -15.54 -7.84 -7.73
N VAL A 130 -15.21 -7.04 -6.70
CA VAL A 130 -15.88 -5.76 -6.45
C VAL A 130 -15.33 -4.67 -7.37
N THR A 131 -14.01 -4.62 -7.53
CA THR A 131 -13.36 -3.60 -8.36
C THR A 131 -13.39 -3.94 -9.85
N GLY A 132 -13.41 -5.22 -10.18
CA GLY A 132 -13.31 -5.68 -11.57
C GLY A 132 -11.91 -5.55 -12.16
N ILE A 133 -10.91 -5.21 -11.36
CA ILE A 133 -9.54 -4.99 -11.82
C ILE A 133 -8.64 -6.10 -11.30
N LYS A 134 -7.97 -6.82 -12.21
CA LYS A 134 -6.93 -7.76 -11.85
C LYS A 134 -5.71 -6.99 -11.36
N ALA A 135 -5.17 -7.39 -10.23
CA ALA A 135 -4.03 -6.70 -9.64
C ALA A 135 -2.74 -7.48 -9.87
N VAL A 136 -1.63 -6.76 -9.82
CA VAL A 136 -0.29 -7.33 -9.92
C VAL A 136 0.33 -7.39 -8.53
N LYS A 137 0.85 -8.56 -8.16
CA LYS A 137 1.56 -8.74 -6.89
C LYS A 137 3.01 -8.26 -7.05
N LEU A 138 3.45 -7.40 -6.14
CA LEU A 138 4.84 -6.96 -6.06
C LEU A 138 5.47 -7.48 -4.76
N PRO A 139 6.79 -7.68 -4.73
CA PRO A 139 7.46 -8.12 -3.51
C PRO A 139 7.31 -7.08 -2.41
N SER A 140 7.11 -7.54 -1.18
CA SER A 140 6.88 -6.65 -0.04
C SER A 140 8.06 -5.75 0.27
N THR A 141 7.79 -4.48 0.56
CA THR A 141 8.81 -3.52 1.01
C THR A 141 9.08 -3.63 2.50
N SER A 142 8.32 -4.46 3.22
CA SER A 142 8.48 -4.69 4.66
C SER A 142 9.88 -5.19 5.02
N PRO A 143 10.44 -4.77 6.17
CA PRO A 143 11.71 -5.33 6.65
C PRO A 143 11.61 -6.84 6.92
N ALA A 144 10.42 -7.38 7.13
CA ALA A 144 10.20 -8.82 7.27
C ALA A 144 10.57 -9.59 6.01
N ASN A 145 10.57 -8.94 4.83
CA ASN A 145 10.99 -9.53 3.56
C ASN A 145 12.50 -9.31 3.35
N ALA A 146 13.30 -9.80 4.29
CA ALA A 146 14.73 -9.52 4.35
C ALA A 146 15.55 -10.12 3.20
N ALA A 147 15.01 -11.14 2.51
CA ALA A 147 15.69 -11.75 1.36
C ALA A 147 15.77 -10.81 0.15
N TRP A 148 14.93 -9.78 0.10
CA TRP A 148 14.92 -8.80 -0.98
C TRP A 148 15.70 -7.55 -0.59
N SER A 149 16.75 -7.24 -1.35
CA SER A 149 17.52 -5.99 -1.16
C SER A 149 16.75 -4.81 -1.73
N LEU A 150 17.15 -3.60 -1.34
CA LEU A 150 16.59 -2.37 -1.90
C LEU A 150 16.75 -2.33 -3.43
N GLU A 151 17.91 -2.71 -3.94
CA GLU A 151 18.19 -2.75 -5.37
C GLU A 151 17.24 -3.72 -6.11
N LYS A 152 17.06 -4.91 -5.55
CA LYS A 152 16.20 -5.94 -6.14
C LYS A 152 14.73 -5.51 -6.13
N LEU A 153 14.29 -4.91 -5.03
CA LEU A 153 12.94 -4.35 -4.93
C LEU A 153 12.72 -3.25 -5.98
N THR A 154 13.64 -2.30 -6.05
CA THR A 154 13.54 -1.19 -7.00
C THR A 154 13.41 -1.69 -8.43
N LYS A 155 14.23 -2.65 -8.81
CA LYS A 155 14.21 -3.23 -10.15
C LYS A 155 12.84 -3.84 -10.48
N THR A 156 12.28 -4.60 -9.55
CA THR A 156 10.98 -5.27 -9.76
C THR A 156 9.82 -4.28 -9.73
N TRP A 157 9.88 -3.31 -8.82
CA TRP A 157 8.83 -2.29 -8.69
C TRP A 157 8.75 -1.33 -9.87
N LYS A 158 9.76 -1.28 -10.73
CA LYS A 158 9.71 -0.46 -11.96
C LYS A 158 8.53 -0.81 -12.86
N GLU A 159 7.94 -1.98 -12.67
CA GLU A 159 6.73 -2.38 -13.41
C GLU A 159 5.61 -1.35 -13.29
N ILE A 160 5.53 -0.62 -12.18
CA ILE A 160 4.45 0.37 -11.98
C ILE A 160 4.50 1.54 -12.95
N ILE A 161 5.67 1.83 -13.51
CA ILE A 161 5.85 2.93 -14.50
C ILE A 161 5.96 2.41 -15.93
N GLU A 162 5.99 1.11 -16.14
CA GLU A 162 6.04 0.50 -17.47
C GLU A 162 4.63 0.41 -18.04
N ILE A 163 4.47 0.81 -19.28
CA ILE A 163 3.17 0.80 -19.96
C ILE A 163 3.14 -0.31 -20.99
#